data_1a07adb85b6060b5249e18a04e8cd2b8
#
_entry.id   1a07adb85b6060b5249e18a04e8cd2b8
#
_cell.length_a   1.000
_cell.length_b   1.000
_cell.length_c   1.000
_cell.angle_alpha   90.00
_cell.angle_beta   90.00
_cell.angle_gamma   90.00
#
_symmetry.space_group_name_H-M   'P 1'
#
loop_
_entity.id
_entity.type
_entity.pdbx_description
1 polymer ?
#
loop_
_entity_poly.entity_id
_entity_poly.type
_entity_poly.pdbx_seq_one_letter_code
_entity_poly.pdbx_strand_id
1 'polypeptide(L)'
;MELKSVDAALLQKAVLAAAKGLEAKKEWINELNVFPVPDGDTGTNMTMTIMAAAREVAAIENPTMESIAKALSSGSLRGARGNSGVILSQLFRGFTKEIKESNEITVTSLANAFTRATETAYKAVMKPKEGTILTVAKGMAEKAVDLATQTDDVIDFLTQVIEEGDY
;
A
#
# COMPACT_ATOMS: atom_id res chain seq x y z
N MET A 1 -15.59 12.69 -11.46
CA MET A 1 -14.44 12.54 -12.36
C MET A 1 -14.14 11.07 -12.56
N GLU A 2 -13.94 10.66 -13.80
CA GLU A 2 -13.67 9.26 -14.14
C GLU A 2 -12.18 9.08 -14.46
N LEU A 3 -11.56 8.02 -13.93
CA LEU A 3 -10.16 7.72 -14.17
C LEU A 3 -10.01 6.22 -14.48
N LYS A 4 -9.65 5.89 -15.71
CA LYS A 4 -9.57 4.48 -16.15
C LYS A 4 -8.19 3.84 -15.97
N SER A 5 -7.16 4.65 -15.84
CA SER A 5 -5.79 4.14 -15.64
C SER A 5 -4.93 5.14 -14.90
N VAL A 6 -3.84 4.63 -14.32
CA VAL A 6 -2.83 5.43 -13.60
C VAL A 6 -1.48 5.21 -14.27
N ASP A 7 -0.85 6.29 -14.72
CA ASP A 7 0.50 6.23 -15.29
C ASP A 7 1.56 6.40 -14.18
N ALA A 8 2.82 6.31 -14.54
CA ALA A 8 3.92 6.39 -13.58
C ALA A 8 3.98 7.75 -12.88
N ALA A 9 3.74 8.85 -13.60
CA ALA A 9 3.77 10.19 -13.01
C ALA A 9 2.67 10.36 -11.96
N LEU A 10 1.47 9.86 -12.23
CA LEU A 10 0.37 9.91 -11.28
C LEU A 10 0.62 9.00 -10.09
N LEU A 11 1.20 7.82 -10.31
CA LEU A 11 1.59 6.91 -9.23
C LEU A 11 2.62 7.55 -8.31
N GLN A 12 3.61 8.25 -8.87
CA GLN A 12 4.60 9.00 -8.08
C GLN A 12 3.92 10.00 -7.16
N LYS A 13 2.98 10.79 -7.69
CA LYS A 13 2.22 11.76 -6.89
C LYS A 13 1.38 11.09 -5.83
N ALA A 14 0.77 9.95 -6.15
CA ALA A 14 -0.05 9.19 -5.22
C ALA A 14 0.77 8.66 -4.04
N VAL A 15 1.96 8.14 -4.29
CA VAL A 15 2.86 7.65 -3.23
C VAL A 15 3.26 8.79 -2.30
N LEU A 16 3.62 9.95 -2.85
CA LEU A 16 4.01 11.12 -2.06
C LEU A 16 2.84 11.65 -1.23
N ALA A 17 1.64 11.68 -1.80
CA ALA A 17 0.43 12.09 -1.09
C ALA A 17 0.07 11.11 0.03
N ALA A 18 0.22 9.81 -0.21
CA ALA A 18 -0.04 8.77 0.79
C ALA A 18 0.92 8.90 1.97
N ALA A 19 2.19 9.18 1.70
CA ALA A 19 3.20 9.36 2.76
C ALA A 19 2.85 10.57 3.65
N LYS A 20 2.45 11.68 3.04
CA LYS A 20 2.03 12.88 3.78
C LYS A 20 0.76 12.64 4.59
N GLY A 21 -0.20 11.90 4.02
CA GLY A 21 -1.45 11.57 4.69
C GLY A 21 -1.21 10.70 5.91
N LEU A 22 -0.35 9.71 5.81
CA LEU A 22 -0.01 8.83 6.92
C LEU A 22 0.73 9.60 8.01
N GLU A 23 1.67 10.47 7.64
CA GLU A 23 2.38 11.34 8.59
C GLU A 23 1.41 12.22 9.37
N ALA A 24 0.43 12.80 8.70
CA ALA A 24 -0.56 13.67 9.33
C ALA A 24 -1.42 12.93 10.36
N LYS A 25 -1.59 11.62 10.20
CA LYS A 25 -2.45 10.81 11.07
C LYS A 25 -1.68 9.88 12.02
N LYS A 26 -0.36 9.95 12.05
CA LYS A 26 0.44 9.00 12.81
C LYS A 26 0.12 8.97 14.31
N GLU A 27 -0.13 10.11 14.91
CA GLU A 27 -0.45 10.18 16.35
C GLU A 27 -1.80 9.50 16.64
N TRP A 28 -2.79 9.74 15.79
CA TRP A 28 -4.08 9.08 15.92
C TRP A 28 -3.96 7.55 15.78
N ILE A 29 -3.15 7.08 14.81
CA ILE A 29 -2.91 5.64 14.63
C ILE A 29 -2.17 5.06 15.84
N ASN A 30 -1.20 5.79 16.39
CA ASN A 30 -0.50 5.37 17.61
C ASN A 30 -1.47 5.19 18.78
N GLU A 31 -2.44 6.08 18.93
CA GLU A 31 -3.45 6.00 19.97
C GLU A 31 -4.34 4.76 19.84
N LEU A 32 -4.59 4.32 18.60
CA LEU A 32 -5.40 3.14 18.32
C LEU A 32 -4.62 1.83 18.43
N ASN A 33 -3.31 1.89 18.65
CA ASN A 33 -2.44 0.71 18.68
C ASN A 33 -2.54 -0.01 20.03
N VAL A 34 -3.59 -0.82 20.18
CA VAL A 34 -3.85 -1.59 21.40
C VAL A 34 -3.77 -3.11 21.18
N PHE A 35 -3.63 -3.55 19.95
CA PHE A 35 -3.56 -4.96 19.58
C PHE A 35 -2.60 -5.17 18.41
N PRO A 36 -1.82 -6.25 18.35
CA PRO A 36 -1.65 -7.29 19.39
C PRO A 36 -0.74 -6.86 20.54
N VAL A 37 0.08 -5.83 20.37
CA VAL A 37 0.98 -5.30 21.41
C VAL A 37 0.71 -3.80 21.54
N PRO A 38 0.31 -3.33 22.72
CA PRO A 38 -0.12 -1.94 22.91
C PRO A 38 1.04 -0.98 23.18
N ASP A 39 2.05 -0.97 22.32
CA ASP A 39 3.23 -0.11 22.48
C ASP A 39 3.07 1.28 21.83
N GLY A 40 1.93 1.53 21.14
CA GLY A 40 1.58 2.87 20.68
C GLY A 40 2.48 3.44 19.59
N ASP A 41 3.13 2.59 18.79
CA ASP A 41 4.12 3.02 17.80
C ASP A 41 3.80 2.64 16.35
N THR A 42 2.63 2.05 16.08
CA THR A 42 2.25 1.61 14.74
C THR A 42 2.27 2.75 13.73
N GLY A 43 1.66 3.89 14.08
CA GLY A 43 1.63 5.06 13.19
C GLY A 43 3.03 5.59 12.91
N THR A 44 3.87 5.68 13.93
CA THR A 44 5.26 6.12 13.79
C THR A 44 6.05 5.18 12.89
N ASN A 45 5.95 3.87 13.14
CA ASN A 45 6.69 2.86 12.38
C ASN A 45 6.26 2.83 10.91
N MET A 46 4.97 2.86 10.64
CA MET A 46 4.46 2.89 9.27
C MET A 46 4.86 4.17 8.54
N THR A 47 4.78 5.31 9.24
CA THR A 47 5.19 6.61 8.68
C THR A 47 6.66 6.62 8.30
N MET A 48 7.53 6.17 9.20
CA MET A 48 8.97 6.09 8.92
C MET A 48 9.27 5.19 7.72
N THR A 49 8.55 4.09 7.61
CA THR A 49 8.71 3.12 6.52
C THR A 49 8.31 3.73 5.18
N ILE A 50 7.13 4.35 5.09
CA ILE A 50 6.66 4.94 3.83
C ILE A 50 7.44 6.19 3.47
N MET A 51 7.89 6.98 4.45
CA MET A 51 8.71 8.16 4.18
C MET A 51 10.08 7.81 3.60
N ALA A 52 10.66 6.69 4.02
CA ALA A 52 11.91 6.20 3.43
C ALA A 52 11.72 5.87 1.95
N ALA A 53 10.61 5.24 1.60
CA ALA A 53 10.26 4.96 0.21
C ALA A 53 9.96 6.24 -0.57
N ALA A 54 9.21 7.15 0.05
CA ALA A 54 8.81 8.41 -0.60
C ALA A 54 10.00 9.28 -0.98
N ARG A 55 11.05 9.30 -0.17
CA ARG A 55 12.28 10.04 -0.50
C ARG A 55 12.91 9.55 -1.80
N GLU A 56 12.97 8.23 -1.98
CA GLU A 56 13.53 7.65 -3.19
C GLU A 56 12.61 7.87 -4.39
N VAL A 57 11.30 7.77 -4.20
CA VAL A 57 10.31 8.02 -5.24
C VAL A 57 10.37 9.49 -5.69
N ALA A 58 10.47 10.42 -4.73
CA ALA A 58 10.52 11.86 -5.02
C ALA A 58 11.78 12.26 -5.83
N ALA A 59 12.86 11.52 -5.68
CA ALA A 59 14.12 11.80 -6.37
C ALA A 59 14.11 11.40 -7.86
N ILE A 60 13.10 10.67 -8.31
CA ILE A 60 13.01 10.22 -9.70
C ILE A 60 12.52 11.35 -10.59
N GLU A 61 13.37 11.76 -11.56
CA GLU A 61 13.05 12.88 -12.48
C GLU A 61 12.14 12.45 -13.63
N ASN A 62 12.41 11.28 -14.21
CA ASN A 62 11.64 10.76 -15.35
C ASN A 62 10.99 9.45 -14.93
N PRO A 63 9.84 9.49 -14.24
CA PRO A 63 9.27 8.29 -13.65
C PRO A 63 8.78 7.30 -14.69
N THR A 64 9.15 6.03 -14.49
CA THR A 64 8.59 4.89 -15.19
C THR A 64 7.93 4.02 -14.16
N MET A 65 7.04 3.13 -14.59
CA MET A 65 6.40 2.21 -13.65
C MET A 65 7.45 1.37 -12.92
N GLU A 66 8.46 0.89 -13.64
CA GLU A 66 9.54 0.09 -13.07
C GLU A 66 10.36 0.90 -12.04
N SER A 67 10.71 2.15 -12.35
CA SER A 67 11.52 2.97 -11.43
C SER A 67 10.76 3.31 -10.15
N ILE A 68 9.48 3.65 -10.25
CA ILE A 68 8.63 3.93 -9.09
C ILE A 68 8.45 2.65 -8.26
N ALA A 69 8.15 1.52 -8.90
CA ALA A 69 7.98 0.25 -8.23
C ALA A 69 9.24 -0.16 -7.46
N LYS A 70 10.40 -0.03 -8.08
CA LYS A 70 11.69 -0.36 -7.45
C LYS A 70 11.96 0.56 -6.25
N ALA A 71 11.74 1.86 -6.39
CA ALA A 71 11.96 2.83 -5.31
C ALA A 71 11.03 2.56 -4.14
N LEU A 72 9.75 2.30 -4.41
CA LEU A 72 8.76 2.02 -3.38
C LEU A 72 9.10 0.73 -2.62
N SER A 73 9.37 -0.35 -3.34
CA SER A 73 9.68 -1.65 -2.75
C SER A 73 10.99 -1.64 -1.97
N SER A 74 12.08 -1.22 -2.62
CA SER A 74 13.42 -1.22 -2.00
C SER A 74 13.55 -0.19 -0.89
N GLY A 75 12.98 0.99 -1.10
CA GLY A 75 13.04 2.08 -0.12
C GLY A 75 12.30 1.74 1.15
N SER A 76 11.09 1.18 1.05
CA SER A 76 10.33 0.76 2.21
C SER A 76 11.01 -0.40 2.95
N LEU A 77 11.60 -1.34 2.22
CA LEU A 77 12.29 -2.48 2.83
C LEU A 77 13.52 -2.03 3.63
N ARG A 78 14.34 -1.13 3.07
CA ARG A 78 15.51 -0.59 3.77
C ARG A 78 15.15 0.26 4.98
N GLY A 79 14.03 0.96 4.90
CA GLY A 79 13.58 1.85 5.95
C GLY A 79 12.53 1.26 6.89
N ALA A 80 12.24 -0.03 6.76
CA ALA A 80 11.20 -0.67 7.57
C ALA A 80 11.50 -0.59 9.06
N ARG A 81 10.49 -0.16 9.84
CA ARG A 81 10.59 0.00 11.29
C ARG A 81 9.44 -0.76 11.96
N GLY A 82 9.79 -1.60 12.93
CA GLY A 82 8.81 -2.38 13.68
C GLY A 82 8.09 -3.42 12.85
N ASN A 83 7.21 -4.18 13.50
CA ASN A 83 6.42 -5.21 12.81
C ASN A 83 5.50 -4.62 11.75
N SER A 84 4.82 -3.53 12.07
CA SER A 84 3.91 -2.88 11.11
C SER A 84 4.65 -2.34 9.89
N GLY A 85 5.85 -1.78 10.08
CA GLY A 85 6.68 -1.31 8.98
C GLY A 85 7.16 -2.45 8.09
N VAL A 86 7.57 -3.57 8.69
CA VAL A 86 7.98 -4.77 7.93
C VAL A 86 6.80 -5.31 7.11
N ILE A 87 5.61 -5.40 7.71
CA ILE A 87 4.42 -5.85 7.01
C ILE A 87 4.10 -4.90 5.84
N LEU A 88 4.14 -3.60 6.08
CA LEU A 88 3.89 -2.60 5.04
C LEU A 88 4.88 -2.75 3.88
N SER A 89 6.17 -2.97 4.18
CA SER A 89 7.18 -3.18 3.14
C SER A 89 6.91 -4.44 2.31
N GLN A 90 6.39 -5.50 2.92
CA GLN A 90 6.03 -6.72 2.22
C GLN A 90 4.78 -6.53 1.36
N LEU A 91 3.81 -5.74 1.83
CA LEU A 91 2.65 -5.36 1.02
C LEU A 91 3.10 -4.60 -0.23
N PHE A 92 3.99 -3.63 -0.08
CA PHE A 92 4.55 -2.89 -1.22
C PHE A 92 5.34 -3.80 -2.17
N ARG A 93 6.09 -4.74 -1.63
CA ARG A 93 6.85 -5.69 -2.43
C ARG A 93 5.93 -6.52 -3.36
N GLY A 94 4.86 -7.06 -2.81
CA GLY A 94 3.90 -7.83 -3.61
C GLY A 94 3.14 -6.96 -4.61
N PHE A 95 2.71 -5.79 -4.17
CA PHE A 95 2.02 -4.81 -5.03
C PHE A 95 2.88 -4.42 -6.23
N THR A 96 4.14 -4.06 -5.99
CA THR A 96 5.04 -3.60 -7.05
C THR A 96 5.45 -4.70 -8.01
N LYS A 97 5.53 -5.94 -7.56
CA LYS A 97 5.80 -7.07 -8.46
C LYS A 97 4.73 -7.20 -9.56
N GLU A 98 3.49 -6.86 -9.23
CA GLU A 98 2.39 -6.96 -10.19
C GLU A 98 2.39 -5.79 -11.18
N ILE A 99 2.78 -4.60 -10.76
CA ILE A 99 2.66 -3.38 -11.58
C ILE A 99 3.91 -2.99 -12.35
N LYS A 100 5.09 -3.48 -11.96
CA LYS A 100 6.38 -2.97 -12.46
C LYS A 100 6.58 -3.10 -13.97
N GLU A 101 5.96 -4.06 -14.60
CA GLU A 101 6.08 -4.30 -16.05
C GLU A 101 4.97 -3.64 -16.86
N SER A 102 4.03 -2.98 -16.19
CA SER A 102 2.89 -2.32 -16.83
C SER A 102 3.21 -0.87 -17.13
N ASN A 103 2.70 -0.35 -18.24
CA ASN A 103 2.80 1.09 -18.56
C ASN A 103 1.74 1.89 -17.84
N GLU A 104 0.60 1.27 -17.57
CA GLU A 104 -0.53 1.87 -16.90
C GLU A 104 -1.15 0.91 -15.92
N ILE A 105 -1.70 1.43 -14.81
CA ILE A 105 -2.41 0.65 -13.82
C ILE A 105 -3.90 0.84 -14.02
N THR A 106 -4.61 -0.26 -14.29
CA THR A 106 -6.07 -0.28 -14.43
C THR A 106 -6.69 -0.88 -13.16
N VAL A 107 -8.01 -0.90 -13.08
CA VAL A 107 -8.73 -1.55 -11.98
C VAL A 107 -8.34 -3.03 -11.88
N THR A 108 -8.25 -3.73 -13.01
CA THR A 108 -7.82 -5.14 -13.03
C THR A 108 -6.40 -5.29 -12.48
N SER A 109 -5.47 -4.42 -12.91
CA SER A 109 -4.09 -4.43 -12.41
C SER A 109 -4.04 -4.19 -10.91
N LEU A 110 -4.85 -3.23 -10.41
CA LEU A 110 -4.93 -2.92 -8.98
C LEU A 110 -5.46 -4.10 -8.17
N ALA A 111 -6.51 -4.77 -8.66
CA ALA A 111 -7.07 -5.94 -7.97
C ALA A 111 -6.03 -7.05 -7.85
N ASN A 112 -5.29 -7.32 -8.91
CA ASN A 112 -4.21 -8.29 -8.91
C ASN A 112 -3.08 -7.87 -7.98
N ALA A 113 -2.76 -6.57 -7.96
CA ALA A 113 -1.71 -6.03 -7.09
C ALA A 113 -2.08 -6.13 -5.61
N PHE A 114 -3.32 -5.83 -5.23
CA PHE A 114 -3.80 -6.01 -3.86
C PHE A 114 -3.74 -7.47 -3.42
N THR A 115 -4.14 -8.39 -4.29
CA THR A 115 -4.08 -9.83 -4.02
C THR A 115 -2.64 -10.28 -3.79
N ARG A 116 -1.73 -9.90 -4.68
CA ARG A 116 -0.32 -10.26 -4.58
C ARG A 116 0.34 -9.63 -3.35
N ALA A 117 -0.01 -8.38 -3.03
CA ALA A 117 0.48 -7.70 -1.84
C ALA A 117 0.12 -8.49 -0.57
N THR A 118 -1.14 -8.88 -0.46
CA THR A 118 -1.65 -9.64 0.68
C THR A 118 -0.95 -10.99 0.79
N GLU A 119 -0.86 -11.74 -0.30
CA GLU A 119 -0.18 -13.05 -0.32
C GLU A 119 1.29 -12.93 0.10
N THR A 120 1.99 -11.94 -0.41
CA THR A 120 3.40 -11.71 -0.10
C THR A 120 3.58 -11.42 1.40
N ALA A 121 2.73 -10.57 1.96
CA ALA A 121 2.80 -10.22 3.37
C ALA A 121 2.48 -11.41 4.28
N TYR A 122 1.45 -12.19 3.95
CA TYR A 122 1.11 -13.40 4.73
C TYR A 122 2.23 -14.42 4.73
N LYS A 123 2.91 -14.61 3.59
CA LYS A 123 4.05 -15.54 3.51
C LYS A 123 5.25 -15.07 4.34
N ALA A 124 5.41 -13.76 4.48
CA ALA A 124 6.53 -13.20 5.23
C ALA A 124 6.33 -13.26 6.74
N VAL A 125 5.09 -13.38 7.21
CA VAL A 125 4.76 -13.42 8.63
C VAL A 125 4.58 -14.88 9.05
N MET A 126 5.40 -15.34 10.01
CA MET A 126 5.38 -16.75 10.43
C MET A 126 4.08 -17.14 11.14
N LYS A 127 3.49 -16.22 11.91
CA LYS A 127 2.24 -16.47 12.65
C LYS A 127 1.28 -15.30 12.46
N PRO A 128 0.57 -15.23 11.31
CA PRO A 128 -0.38 -14.15 11.07
C PRO A 128 -1.50 -14.17 12.13
N LYS A 129 -1.88 -12.97 12.59
CA LYS A 129 -2.96 -12.82 13.56
C LYS A 129 -4.11 -12.04 12.94
N GLU A 130 -5.34 -12.51 13.17
CA GLU A 130 -6.54 -11.77 12.76
C GLU A 130 -6.69 -10.49 13.61
N GLY A 131 -7.38 -9.49 13.08
CA GLY A 131 -7.54 -8.20 13.72
C GLY A 131 -6.35 -7.27 13.56
N THR A 132 -5.45 -7.58 12.61
CA THR A 132 -4.25 -6.79 12.33
C THR A 132 -4.34 -6.13 10.96
N ILE A 133 -3.29 -5.40 10.57
CA ILE A 133 -3.16 -4.81 9.23
C ILE A 133 -3.30 -5.89 8.13
N LEU A 134 -2.88 -7.13 8.40
CA LEU A 134 -3.03 -8.23 7.44
C LEU A 134 -4.50 -8.56 7.18
N THR A 135 -5.34 -8.53 8.21
CA THR A 135 -6.78 -8.75 8.08
C THR A 135 -7.41 -7.67 7.20
N VAL A 136 -7.05 -6.41 7.44
CA VAL A 136 -7.53 -5.27 6.64
C VAL A 136 -7.10 -5.43 5.18
N ALA A 137 -5.84 -5.75 4.94
CA ALA A 137 -5.30 -5.95 3.59
C ALA A 137 -6.03 -7.08 2.86
N LYS A 138 -6.30 -8.18 3.55
CA LYS A 138 -7.04 -9.32 2.98
C LYS A 138 -8.45 -8.93 2.58
N GLY A 139 -9.18 -8.22 3.46
CA GLY A 139 -10.54 -7.74 3.17
C GLY A 139 -10.56 -6.79 1.98
N MET A 140 -9.62 -5.87 1.92
CA MET A 140 -9.49 -4.94 0.80
C MET A 140 -9.20 -5.68 -0.52
N ALA A 141 -8.31 -6.68 -0.49
CA ALA A 141 -7.97 -7.47 -1.67
C ALA A 141 -9.17 -8.27 -2.18
N GLU A 142 -9.93 -8.89 -1.30
CA GLU A 142 -11.14 -9.63 -1.67
C GLU A 142 -12.19 -8.72 -2.30
N LYS A 143 -12.41 -7.54 -1.73
CA LYS A 143 -13.31 -6.54 -2.29
C LYS A 143 -12.83 -6.03 -3.64
N ALA A 144 -11.52 -5.85 -3.80
CA ALA A 144 -10.92 -5.40 -5.05
C ALA A 144 -11.19 -6.40 -6.19
N VAL A 145 -11.05 -7.69 -5.92
CA VAL A 145 -11.33 -8.73 -6.93
C VAL A 145 -12.79 -8.67 -7.38
N ASP A 146 -13.74 -8.53 -6.44
CA ASP A 146 -15.15 -8.40 -6.77
C ASP A 146 -15.44 -7.16 -7.61
N LEU A 147 -14.88 -6.01 -7.23
CA LEU A 147 -15.14 -4.73 -7.90
C LEU A 147 -14.51 -4.65 -9.28
N ALA A 148 -13.44 -5.39 -9.54
CA ALA A 148 -12.75 -5.36 -10.83
C ALA A 148 -13.65 -5.80 -11.98
N THR A 149 -14.70 -6.56 -11.71
CA THR A 149 -15.68 -6.98 -12.72
C THR A 149 -16.86 -6.02 -12.84
N GLN A 150 -16.96 -5.02 -11.93
CA GLN A 150 -18.11 -4.12 -11.83
C GLN A 150 -17.82 -2.70 -12.27
N THR A 151 -16.57 -2.26 -12.21
CA THR A 151 -16.17 -0.90 -12.58
C THR A 151 -14.79 -0.89 -13.22
N ASP A 152 -14.57 0.05 -14.13
CA ASP A 152 -13.25 0.34 -14.71
C ASP A 152 -12.73 1.72 -14.27
N ASP A 153 -13.48 2.42 -13.44
CA ASP A 153 -13.10 3.73 -12.89
C ASP A 153 -12.24 3.53 -11.63
N VAL A 154 -10.98 3.90 -11.71
CA VAL A 154 -10.01 3.75 -10.62
C VAL A 154 -10.46 4.49 -9.36
N ILE A 155 -11.04 5.68 -9.50
CA ILE A 155 -11.48 6.48 -8.35
C ILE A 155 -12.62 5.78 -7.62
N ASP A 156 -13.64 5.32 -8.36
CA ASP A 156 -14.76 4.58 -7.81
C ASP A 156 -14.28 3.28 -7.14
N PHE A 157 -13.42 2.55 -7.83
CA PHE A 157 -12.84 1.31 -7.33
C PHE A 157 -12.11 1.51 -6.00
N LEU A 158 -11.20 2.48 -5.95
CA LEU A 158 -10.42 2.76 -4.73
C LEU A 158 -11.30 3.25 -3.60
N THR A 159 -12.30 4.07 -3.88
CA THR A 159 -13.25 4.55 -2.88
C THR A 159 -13.94 3.39 -2.19
N GLN A 160 -14.47 2.44 -2.96
CA GLN A 160 -15.17 1.28 -2.40
C GLN A 160 -14.24 0.30 -1.67
N VAL A 161 -13.01 0.13 -2.16
CA VAL A 161 -12.01 -0.72 -1.49
C VAL A 161 -11.62 -0.12 -0.13
N ILE A 162 -11.44 1.20 -0.07
CA ILE A 162 -11.11 1.90 1.18
C ILE A 162 -12.26 1.78 2.18
N GLU A 163 -13.51 1.92 1.74
CA GLU A 163 -14.69 1.74 2.60
C GLU A 163 -14.71 0.34 3.23
N GLU A 164 -14.36 -0.69 2.47
CA GLU A 164 -14.26 -2.06 3.02
C GLU A 164 -13.18 -2.16 4.09
N GLY A 165 -12.06 -1.47 3.90
CA GLY A 165 -10.96 -1.46 4.88
C GLY A 165 -11.33 -0.78 6.20
N ASP A 166 -12.35 0.10 6.20
CA ASP A 166 -12.82 0.80 7.40
C ASP A 166 -13.69 -0.09 8.31
N TYR A 167 -14.14 -1.23 7.83
CA TYR A 167 -14.86 -2.21 8.65
C TYR A 167 -13.86 -3.10 9.41
#